data_399e5fc1b5236ddb9d90e91fc613c68b
#
_entry.id   399e5fc1b5236ddb9d90e91fc613c68b
#
_cell.length_a   1.000
_cell.length_b   1.000
_cell.length_c   1.000
_cell.angle_alpha   90.00
_cell.angle_beta   90.00
_cell.angle_gamma   90.00
#
_symmetry.space_group_name_H-M   'P 1'
#
loop_
_entity.id
_entity.type
_entity.pdbx_description
1 polymer ?
#
loop_
_entity_poly.entity_id
_entity_poly.type
_entity_poly.pdbx_seq_one_letter_code
_entity_poly.pdbx_strand_id
1 'polypeptide(L)'
;MTNSSATPSGRPDAVWRKSHLEVRQNRGASERHDASGDLLILTSSWERRSVEISRINHGQYARAAVLMFAEEGTSGRRAEHDALLTRLANEHAFGVIDLGRYPTSAVDSWRNAITDLVMATRKSIGRPLDIVADVSCLPKYYMLTLMGFCLSSGSVRSLKLLYAEGRYAPPDGNTSLAPDHAFTHGAWRSLPVPFLEGHWSPDKKVEIVASIGFETFQARKLIRLYEAERHTLITPFPGFTAEYGDQSEREAKALANNLDLDEREIVRCPAGEALAAASIVVDVLDRGGRYKNVGLCLGTKPHAIGLGMAALIRPDFTLVCRLPDRYVETETPASGFIWTYELRDLSIAIGAVGNKKKP
;
A
#
# COMPACT_ATOMS: atom_id res chain seq x y z
N MET A 1 -32.08 -0.87 -31.44
CA MET A 1 -31.84 -0.63 -29.97
C MET A 1 -30.38 -0.43 -29.80
N THR A 2 -29.98 0.84 -29.74
CA THR A 2 -28.56 1.26 -29.67
C THR A 2 -28.15 1.26 -28.21
N ASN A 3 -27.28 0.30 -27.81
CA ASN A 3 -26.63 0.32 -26.52
C ASN A 3 -25.57 1.46 -26.49
N SER A 4 -25.93 2.55 -25.87
CA SER A 4 -25.00 3.60 -25.49
C SER A 4 -24.16 3.10 -24.32
N SER A 5 -22.92 2.68 -24.59
CA SER A 5 -21.90 2.44 -23.59
C SER A 5 -21.46 3.79 -23.04
N ALA A 6 -22.04 4.18 -21.91
CA ALA A 6 -21.54 5.33 -21.15
C ALA A 6 -20.13 5.01 -20.66
N THR A 7 -19.13 5.72 -21.18
CA THR A 7 -17.77 5.76 -20.64
C THR A 7 -17.85 6.26 -19.19
N PRO A 8 -17.31 5.54 -18.20
CA PRO A 8 -17.33 6.02 -16.82
C PRO A 8 -16.39 7.23 -16.73
N SER A 9 -16.98 8.41 -16.59
CA SER A 9 -16.27 9.63 -16.23
C SER A 9 -15.48 9.39 -14.94
N GLY A 10 -14.17 9.75 -14.92
CA GLY A 10 -13.34 9.66 -13.72
C GLY A 10 -14.05 10.32 -12.55
N ARG A 11 -13.99 9.68 -11.38
CA ARG A 11 -14.48 10.30 -10.14
C ARG A 11 -13.64 11.57 -9.89
N PRO A 12 -14.25 12.67 -9.43
CA PRO A 12 -13.51 13.88 -9.09
C PRO A 12 -12.46 13.57 -8.02
N ASP A 13 -11.35 14.32 -8.02
CA ASP A 13 -10.29 14.21 -7.04
C ASP A 13 -10.84 14.34 -5.62
N ALA A 14 -10.74 13.29 -4.84
CA ALA A 14 -11.07 13.34 -3.42
C ALA A 14 -9.84 13.87 -2.64
N VAL A 15 -10.07 14.82 -1.74
CA VAL A 15 -9.02 15.42 -0.93
C VAL A 15 -9.32 15.20 0.55
N TRP A 16 -8.32 14.75 1.29
CA TRP A 16 -8.37 14.56 2.71
C TRP A 16 -7.22 15.32 3.37
N ARG A 17 -7.53 16.06 4.43
CA ARG A 17 -6.55 16.81 5.21
C ARG A 17 -6.74 16.56 6.67
N LYS A 18 -5.71 16.12 7.34
CA LYS A 18 -5.67 16.00 8.80
C LYS A 18 -4.26 16.31 9.30
N SER A 19 -4.16 17.10 10.37
CA SER A 19 -2.88 17.52 10.93
C SER A 19 -1.98 18.17 9.86
N HIS A 20 -0.77 17.63 9.67
CA HIS A 20 0.21 18.10 8.67
C HIS A 20 0.12 17.33 7.33
N LEU A 21 -0.80 16.40 7.18
CA LEU A 21 -0.92 15.55 6.00
C LEU A 21 -2.08 15.97 5.10
N GLU A 22 -1.79 16.22 3.83
CA GLU A 22 -2.78 16.33 2.76
C GLU A 22 -2.66 15.11 1.84
N VAL A 23 -3.79 14.50 1.51
CA VAL A 23 -3.83 13.39 0.55
C VAL A 23 -4.88 13.64 -0.50
N ARG A 24 -4.50 13.44 -1.76
CA ARG A 24 -5.40 13.46 -2.92
C ARG A 24 -5.49 12.05 -3.49
N GLN A 25 -6.69 11.63 -3.78
CA GLN A 25 -6.96 10.32 -4.36
C GLN A 25 -7.75 10.49 -5.65
N ASN A 26 -7.32 9.77 -6.69
CA ASN A 26 -7.96 9.75 -8.00
C ASN A 26 -7.95 8.32 -8.56
N ARG A 27 -8.96 7.98 -9.38
CA ARG A 27 -9.02 6.76 -10.19
C ARG A 27 -9.23 7.15 -11.64
N GLY A 28 -8.25 6.89 -12.48
CA GLY A 28 -8.28 7.18 -13.91
C GLY A 28 -8.18 5.93 -14.77
N ALA A 29 -8.55 6.05 -16.05
CA ALA A 29 -8.30 5.03 -17.06
C ALA A 29 -6.80 4.91 -17.36
N SER A 30 -6.35 3.71 -17.73
CA SER A 30 -4.96 3.36 -18.01
C SER A 30 -4.57 3.72 -19.46
N GLU A 31 -4.91 4.93 -19.93
CA GLU A 31 -4.58 5.33 -21.30
C GLU A 31 -3.31 6.17 -21.36
N ARG A 32 -3.15 7.11 -20.44
CA ARG A 32 -1.96 7.98 -20.31
C ARG A 32 -1.84 8.48 -18.87
N HIS A 33 -0.61 8.50 -18.37
CA HIS A 33 -0.30 9.05 -17.06
C HIS A 33 0.94 9.92 -17.14
N ASP A 34 0.83 11.19 -16.77
CA ASP A 34 1.93 12.17 -16.85
C ASP A 34 2.45 12.54 -15.44
N ALA A 35 2.70 11.53 -14.60
CA ALA A 35 3.32 11.76 -13.31
C ALA A 35 4.81 12.04 -13.49
N SER A 36 5.26 13.19 -13.04
CA SER A 36 6.68 13.58 -13.03
C SER A 36 7.15 13.86 -11.61
N GLY A 37 8.45 13.75 -11.37
CA GLY A 37 9.04 13.95 -10.05
C GLY A 37 10.56 13.92 -10.08
N ASP A 38 11.16 13.93 -8.89
CA ASP A 38 12.63 13.84 -8.76
C ASP A 38 13.11 12.40 -8.81
N LEU A 39 12.30 11.46 -8.28
CA LEU A 39 12.63 10.04 -8.21
C LEU A 39 11.42 9.19 -8.62
N LEU A 40 11.65 8.27 -9.56
CA LEU A 40 10.74 7.20 -9.93
C LEU A 40 11.17 5.90 -9.27
N ILE A 41 10.27 5.24 -8.57
CA ILE A 41 10.49 3.90 -7.98
C ILE A 41 9.55 2.93 -8.67
N LEU A 42 10.10 1.93 -9.33
CA LEU A 42 9.39 0.85 -9.98
C LEU A 42 9.62 -0.45 -9.22
N THR A 43 8.68 -1.38 -9.33
CA THR A 43 8.80 -2.70 -8.68
C THR A 43 8.63 -3.80 -9.69
N SER A 44 9.64 -4.63 -9.87
CA SER A 44 9.56 -5.80 -10.72
C SER A 44 8.86 -6.96 -10.04
N SER A 45 8.05 -7.68 -10.81
CA SER A 45 7.30 -8.86 -10.39
C SER A 45 7.03 -9.77 -11.60
N TRP A 46 6.55 -10.99 -11.36
CA TRP A 46 6.01 -11.87 -12.41
C TRP A 46 4.66 -11.41 -12.97
N GLU A 47 3.91 -10.57 -12.20
CA GLU A 47 2.62 -10.05 -12.63
C GLU A 47 2.78 -8.99 -13.73
N ARG A 48 1.95 -9.06 -14.78
CA ARG A 48 1.95 -8.04 -15.86
C ARG A 48 1.67 -6.65 -15.36
N ARG A 49 0.96 -6.51 -14.25
CA ARG A 49 0.68 -5.20 -13.63
C ARG A 49 1.94 -4.44 -13.21
N SER A 50 3.07 -5.15 -12.99
CA SER A 50 4.34 -4.51 -12.64
C SER A 50 4.91 -3.60 -13.73
N VAL A 51 4.52 -3.83 -14.99
CA VAL A 51 4.97 -3.03 -16.14
C VAL A 51 3.88 -2.11 -16.69
N GLU A 52 2.65 -2.20 -16.18
CA GLU A 52 1.50 -1.45 -16.72
C GLU A 52 1.71 0.06 -16.60
N ILE A 53 2.02 0.54 -15.40
CA ILE A 53 2.21 1.97 -15.14
C ILE A 53 3.38 2.52 -15.93
N SER A 54 4.50 1.80 -16.01
CA SER A 54 5.68 2.25 -16.73
C SER A 54 5.46 2.38 -18.24
N ARG A 55 4.56 1.61 -18.82
CA ARG A 55 4.23 1.67 -20.24
C ARG A 55 3.42 2.90 -20.62
N ILE A 56 2.61 3.41 -19.70
CA ILE A 56 1.68 4.52 -19.96
C ILE A 56 2.14 5.84 -19.32
N ASN A 57 3.15 5.78 -18.44
CA ASN A 57 3.69 6.97 -17.81
C ASN A 57 4.69 7.66 -18.74
N HIS A 58 4.39 8.89 -19.11
CA HIS A 58 5.24 9.73 -19.95
C HIS A 58 5.97 10.83 -19.15
N GLY A 59 5.95 10.72 -17.81
CA GLY A 59 6.65 11.64 -16.93
C GLY A 59 8.17 11.60 -17.09
N GLN A 60 8.84 12.65 -16.65
CA GLN A 60 10.30 12.76 -16.63
C GLN A 60 10.80 12.86 -15.19
N TYR A 61 11.93 12.22 -14.91
CA TYR A 61 12.50 12.09 -13.57
C TYR A 61 14.00 12.39 -13.59
N ALA A 62 14.51 12.98 -12.52
CA ALA A 62 15.95 13.14 -12.36
C ALA A 62 16.65 11.78 -12.14
N ARG A 63 15.99 10.88 -11.42
CA ARG A 63 16.48 9.53 -11.14
C ARG A 63 15.36 8.50 -11.16
N ALA A 64 15.72 7.25 -11.45
CA ALA A 64 14.82 6.11 -11.28
C ALA A 64 15.53 4.95 -10.58
N ALA A 65 14.78 4.09 -9.93
CA ALA A 65 15.22 2.81 -9.38
C ALA A 65 14.18 1.73 -9.62
N VAL A 66 14.65 0.50 -9.88
CA VAL A 66 13.80 -0.68 -10.01
C VAL A 66 14.07 -1.59 -8.83
N LEU A 67 13.05 -1.83 -8.00
CA LEU A 67 13.13 -2.78 -6.89
C LEU A 67 12.97 -4.20 -7.44
N MET A 68 14.00 -5.02 -7.32
CA MET A 68 14.06 -6.38 -7.84
C MET A 68 14.21 -7.36 -6.68
N PHE A 69 13.24 -8.25 -6.51
CA PHE A 69 13.28 -9.28 -5.47
C PHE A 69 13.99 -10.55 -5.98
N ALA A 70 14.96 -11.04 -5.19
CA ALA A 70 15.62 -12.31 -5.45
C ALA A 70 14.84 -13.42 -4.75
N GLU A 71 14.16 -14.26 -5.50
CA GLU A 71 13.46 -15.43 -4.98
C GLU A 71 13.92 -16.67 -5.75
N GLU A 72 14.04 -17.81 -5.06
CA GLU A 72 14.37 -19.07 -5.70
C GLU A 72 13.24 -19.52 -6.64
N GLY A 73 13.59 -20.01 -7.83
CA GLY A 73 12.60 -20.50 -8.79
C GLY A 73 11.94 -19.39 -9.62
N THR A 74 12.60 -18.26 -9.78
CA THR A 74 12.10 -17.13 -10.59
C THR A 74 11.72 -17.57 -11.99
N SER A 75 10.48 -17.27 -12.41
CA SER A 75 10.00 -17.55 -13.77
C SER A 75 10.75 -16.70 -14.81
N GLY A 76 10.87 -17.20 -16.03
CA GLY A 76 11.43 -16.43 -17.16
C GLY A 76 10.73 -15.08 -17.35
N ARG A 77 9.43 -15.00 -17.05
CA ARG A 77 8.62 -13.77 -17.11
C ARG A 77 9.14 -12.66 -16.20
N ARG A 78 9.59 -12.98 -14.98
CA ARG A 78 10.18 -11.98 -14.08
C ARG A 78 11.45 -11.38 -14.68
N ALA A 79 12.32 -12.21 -15.29
CA ALA A 79 13.51 -11.72 -15.97
C ALA A 79 13.20 -10.79 -17.16
N GLU A 80 12.13 -11.10 -17.92
CA GLU A 80 11.61 -10.23 -18.98
C GLU A 80 11.12 -8.89 -18.44
N HIS A 81 10.38 -8.91 -17.33
CA HIS A 81 9.90 -7.68 -16.67
C HIS A 81 11.05 -6.87 -16.07
N ASP A 82 12.06 -7.50 -15.47
CA ASP A 82 13.25 -6.82 -14.98
C ASP A 82 13.96 -6.04 -16.10
N ALA A 83 14.19 -6.69 -17.24
CA ALA A 83 14.82 -6.07 -18.40
C ALA A 83 13.94 -4.94 -18.98
N LEU A 84 12.63 -5.16 -19.09
CA LEU A 84 11.70 -4.16 -19.59
C LEU A 84 11.64 -2.94 -18.67
N LEU A 85 11.49 -3.12 -17.36
CA LEU A 85 11.43 -2.02 -16.41
C LEU A 85 12.72 -1.24 -16.34
N THR A 86 13.88 -1.91 -16.43
CA THR A 86 15.17 -1.24 -16.49
C THR A 86 15.27 -0.37 -17.75
N ARG A 87 14.82 -0.86 -18.90
CA ARG A 87 14.77 -0.07 -20.14
C ARG A 87 13.85 1.14 -20.00
N LEU A 88 12.62 0.95 -19.54
CA LEU A 88 11.65 2.04 -19.34
C LEU A 88 12.16 3.07 -18.31
N ALA A 89 12.82 2.61 -17.23
CA ALA A 89 13.44 3.52 -16.27
C ALA A 89 14.49 4.42 -16.93
N ASN A 90 15.32 3.86 -17.84
CA ASN A 90 16.31 4.64 -18.61
C ASN A 90 15.67 5.59 -19.62
N GLU A 91 14.50 5.27 -20.16
CA GLU A 91 13.75 6.17 -21.06
C GLU A 91 13.14 7.38 -20.33
N HIS A 92 12.78 7.19 -19.04
CA HIS A 92 12.08 8.21 -18.24
C HIS A 92 12.97 8.99 -17.28
N ALA A 93 14.20 8.58 -17.03
CA ALA A 93 15.07 9.22 -16.06
C ALA A 93 16.47 9.51 -16.63
N PHE A 94 17.08 10.60 -16.16
CA PHE A 94 18.46 10.95 -16.49
C PHE A 94 19.51 10.02 -15.87
N GLY A 95 19.13 9.22 -14.86
CA GLY A 95 19.99 8.22 -14.24
C GLY A 95 19.19 7.15 -13.53
N VAL A 96 19.57 5.89 -13.75
CA VAL A 96 18.98 4.74 -13.06
C VAL A 96 19.94 4.23 -11.99
N ILE A 97 19.39 4.00 -10.80
CA ILE A 97 20.15 3.49 -9.65
C ILE A 97 19.88 2.01 -9.54
N ASP A 98 20.93 1.21 -9.63
CA ASP A 98 20.86 -0.22 -9.33
C ASP A 98 20.95 -0.41 -7.81
N LEU A 99 19.88 -0.98 -7.25
CA LEU A 99 19.81 -1.31 -5.82
C LEU A 99 20.22 -2.75 -5.53
N GLY A 100 20.56 -3.52 -6.57
CA GLY A 100 20.77 -4.95 -6.44
C GLY A 100 19.49 -5.74 -6.26
N ARG A 101 19.66 -7.02 -5.91
CA ARG A 101 18.54 -7.95 -5.70
C ARG A 101 18.61 -8.52 -4.28
N TYR A 102 17.52 -8.45 -3.57
CA TYR A 102 17.40 -9.00 -2.21
C TYR A 102 16.20 -9.94 -2.12
N PRO A 103 16.29 -11.02 -1.33
CA PRO A 103 15.12 -11.81 -0.99
C PRO A 103 14.02 -10.93 -0.36
N THR A 104 12.76 -11.27 -0.59
CA THR A 104 11.63 -10.57 0.07
C THR A 104 11.75 -10.63 1.59
N SER A 105 12.43 -11.64 2.12
CA SER A 105 12.68 -11.80 3.55
C SER A 105 13.80 -10.91 4.12
N ALA A 106 14.63 -10.28 3.28
CA ALA A 106 15.76 -9.45 3.71
C ALA A 106 15.31 -8.02 4.11
N VAL A 107 14.51 -7.94 5.18
CA VAL A 107 13.80 -6.73 5.62
C VAL A 107 14.72 -5.54 5.86
N ASP A 108 15.82 -5.75 6.59
CA ASP A 108 16.76 -4.68 6.91
C ASP A 108 17.54 -4.20 5.67
N SER A 109 17.93 -5.11 4.79
CA SER A 109 18.60 -4.76 3.53
C SER A 109 17.69 -3.88 2.66
N TRP A 110 16.42 -4.24 2.53
CA TRP A 110 15.43 -3.45 1.78
C TRP A 110 15.17 -2.09 2.41
N ARG A 111 15.01 -2.04 3.75
CA ARG A 111 14.82 -0.77 4.46
C ARG A 111 16.00 0.17 4.21
N ASN A 112 17.22 -0.33 4.36
CA ASN A 112 18.44 0.46 4.16
C ASN A 112 18.55 0.91 2.69
N ALA A 113 18.35 0.02 1.72
CA ALA A 113 18.41 0.36 0.30
C ALA A 113 17.41 1.47 -0.09
N ILE A 114 16.17 1.39 0.38
CA ILE A 114 15.14 2.42 0.14
C ILE A 114 15.54 3.75 0.83
N THR A 115 16.00 3.69 2.06
CA THR A 115 16.43 4.88 2.82
C THR A 115 17.61 5.57 2.12
N ASP A 116 18.63 4.80 1.78
CA ASP A 116 19.84 5.31 1.12
C ASP A 116 19.54 5.90 -0.26
N LEU A 117 18.66 5.25 -1.03
CA LEU A 117 18.18 5.76 -2.31
C LEU A 117 17.57 7.17 -2.18
N VAL A 118 16.62 7.32 -1.25
CA VAL A 118 15.94 8.61 -1.03
C VAL A 118 16.94 9.66 -0.53
N MET A 119 17.80 9.33 0.43
CA MET A 119 18.77 10.27 1.00
C MET A 119 19.84 10.69 -0.01
N ALA A 120 20.36 9.75 -0.80
CA ALA A 120 21.33 10.06 -1.87
C ALA A 120 20.72 10.93 -2.97
N THR A 121 19.47 10.65 -3.36
CA THR A 121 18.75 11.47 -4.33
C THR A 121 18.50 12.88 -3.80
N ARG A 122 18.03 13.00 -2.55
CA ARG A 122 17.85 14.30 -1.90
C ARG A 122 19.13 15.13 -1.85
N LYS A 123 20.25 14.49 -1.49
CA LYS A 123 21.57 15.15 -1.46
C LYS A 123 21.95 15.67 -2.85
N SER A 124 21.69 14.92 -3.91
CA SER A 124 21.96 15.31 -5.29
C SER A 124 21.07 16.48 -5.77
N ILE A 125 19.79 16.46 -5.41
CA ILE A 125 18.80 17.46 -5.82
C ILE A 125 18.89 18.74 -4.96
N GLY A 126 19.34 18.64 -3.71
CA GLY A 126 19.55 19.78 -2.81
C GLY A 126 18.27 20.32 -2.13
N ARG A 127 17.13 19.66 -2.27
CA ARG A 127 15.85 20.03 -1.66
C ARG A 127 15.01 18.80 -1.34
N PRO A 128 13.91 18.92 -0.55
CA PRO A 128 12.95 17.82 -0.38
C PRO A 128 12.38 17.34 -1.73
N LEU A 129 12.26 16.04 -1.88
CA LEU A 129 11.94 15.36 -3.14
C LEU A 129 10.43 15.28 -3.41
N ASP A 130 10.10 15.21 -4.70
CA ASP A 130 8.85 14.68 -5.19
C ASP A 130 9.09 13.27 -5.72
N ILE A 131 8.50 12.27 -5.08
CA ILE A 131 8.69 10.86 -5.41
C ILE A 131 7.42 10.30 -6.05
N VAL A 132 7.60 9.52 -7.12
CA VAL A 132 6.55 8.71 -7.72
C VAL A 132 6.94 7.25 -7.58
N ALA A 133 6.06 6.43 -7.03
CA ALA A 133 6.31 5.00 -6.82
C ALA A 133 5.17 4.14 -7.36
N ASP A 134 5.51 3.17 -8.22
CA ASP A 134 4.59 2.11 -8.61
C ASP A 134 4.54 1.06 -7.50
N VAL A 135 3.39 0.99 -6.83
CA VAL A 135 3.16 0.04 -5.73
C VAL A 135 2.29 -1.15 -6.13
N SER A 136 1.99 -1.31 -7.43
CA SER A 136 1.09 -2.36 -7.94
C SER A 136 1.50 -3.75 -7.46
N CYS A 137 2.80 -4.06 -7.55
CA CYS A 137 3.38 -5.33 -7.16
C CYS A 137 4.33 -5.25 -5.95
N LEU A 138 4.55 -4.06 -5.37
CA LEU A 138 5.37 -3.90 -4.17
C LEU A 138 4.67 -4.55 -2.95
N PRO A 139 5.33 -5.45 -2.19
CA PRO A 139 4.73 -5.99 -0.97
C PRO A 139 4.32 -4.89 0.01
N LYS A 140 3.17 -5.04 0.66
CA LYS A 140 2.58 -4.02 1.55
C LYS A 140 3.55 -3.51 2.62
N TYR A 141 4.36 -4.39 3.18
CA TYR A 141 5.36 -4.02 4.18
C TYR A 141 6.35 -2.96 3.65
N TYR A 142 6.90 -3.17 2.45
CA TYR A 142 7.86 -2.24 1.85
C TYR A 142 7.21 -0.96 1.34
N MET A 143 5.99 -1.05 0.82
CA MET A 143 5.18 0.12 0.46
C MET A 143 4.95 1.03 1.67
N LEU A 144 4.56 0.44 2.80
CA LEU A 144 4.30 1.19 4.03
C LEU A 144 5.60 1.71 4.68
N THR A 145 6.70 0.96 4.61
CA THR A 145 8.03 1.42 5.03
C THR A 145 8.47 2.64 4.21
N LEU A 146 8.32 2.59 2.88
CA LEU A 146 8.60 3.74 2.00
C LEU A 146 7.74 4.95 2.38
N MET A 147 6.45 4.74 2.57
CA MET A 147 5.49 5.77 2.94
C MET A 147 5.85 6.40 4.30
N GLY A 148 6.10 5.57 5.31
CA GLY A 148 6.50 6.03 6.65
C GLY A 148 7.78 6.83 6.62
N PHE A 149 8.85 6.33 5.97
CA PHE A 149 10.11 7.02 5.83
C PHE A 149 9.96 8.37 5.09
N CYS A 150 9.32 8.36 3.93
CA CYS A 150 9.17 9.56 3.12
C CYS A 150 8.48 10.70 3.86
N LEU A 151 7.43 10.39 4.63
CA LEU A 151 6.59 11.40 5.26
C LEU A 151 6.99 11.72 6.71
N SER A 152 7.96 10.99 7.30
CA SER A 152 8.50 11.28 8.64
C SER A 152 9.90 11.90 8.60
N SER A 153 10.64 11.75 7.51
CA SER A 153 12.06 12.13 7.44
C SER A 153 12.33 13.60 7.12
N GLY A 154 11.32 14.37 6.72
CA GLY A 154 11.51 15.72 6.19
C GLY A 154 12.30 15.76 4.86
N SER A 155 12.53 14.61 4.24
CA SER A 155 13.31 14.47 3.01
C SER A 155 12.46 14.49 1.75
N VAL A 156 11.15 14.32 1.88
CA VAL A 156 10.20 14.19 0.78
C VAL A 156 9.06 15.18 0.96
N ARG A 157 8.83 16.02 -0.04
CA ARG A 157 7.74 17.01 -0.08
C ARG A 157 6.42 16.35 -0.49
N SER A 158 6.49 15.48 -1.50
CA SER A 158 5.33 14.71 -1.94
C SER A 158 5.72 13.29 -2.33
N LEU A 159 4.84 12.35 -1.97
CA LEU A 159 4.92 10.95 -2.35
C LEU A 159 3.66 10.60 -3.13
N LYS A 160 3.80 10.26 -4.41
CA LYS A 160 2.72 9.80 -5.27
C LYS A 160 2.83 8.30 -5.44
N LEU A 161 1.86 7.57 -4.91
CA LEU A 161 1.74 6.12 -5.06
C LEU A 161 0.79 5.82 -6.21
N LEU A 162 1.27 5.04 -7.18
CA LEU A 162 0.51 4.59 -8.34
C LEU A 162 0.18 3.11 -8.16
N TYR A 163 -1.07 2.74 -8.34
CA TYR A 163 -1.54 1.38 -8.18
C TYR A 163 -2.40 0.95 -9.37
N ALA A 164 -1.88 0.08 -10.22
CA ALA A 164 -2.65 -0.57 -11.26
C ALA A 164 -3.63 -1.57 -10.62
N GLU A 165 -4.91 -1.29 -10.78
CA GLU A 165 -5.99 -2.10 -10.24
C GLU A 165 -5.99 -3.50 -10.87
N GLY A 166 -6.09 -4.54 -10.05
CA GLY A 166 -6.11 -5.92 -10.51
C GLY A 166 -7.52 -6.49 -10.57
N ARG A 167 -7.78 -7.32 -11.58
CA ARG A 167 -8.97 -8.18 -11.64
C ARG A 167 -8.66 -9.48 -10.90
N TYR A 168 -8.95 -9.50 -9.63
CA TYR A 168 -8.83 -10.72 -8.83
C TYR A 168 -10.02 -11.61 -9.13
N ALA A 169 -9.77 -12.79 -9.69
CA ALA A 169 -10.77 -13.85 -9.73
C ALA A 169 -10.78 -14.52 -8.35
N PRO A 170 -11.96 -14.72 -7.74
CA PRO A 170 -12.03 -15.61 -6.59
C PRO A 170 -11.57 -17.01 -7.03
N PRO A 171 -10.91 -17.79 -6.16
CA PRO A 171 -10.63 -19.19 -6.47
C PRO A 171 -11.93 -19.88 -6.79
N ASP A 172 -11.92 -20.72 -7.82
CA ASP A 172 -13.09 -21.40 -8.37
C ASP A 172 -13.96 -22.02 -7.27
N GLY A 173 -15.23 -21.71 -7.33
CA GLY A 173 -16.29 -21.92 -6.38
C GLY A 173 -16.20 -23.08 -5.40
N ASN A 174 -16.64 -22.86 -4.19
CA ASN A 174 -16.86 -23.83 -3.10
C ASN A 174 -15.69 -24.28 -2.25
N THR A 175 -14.52 -23.76 -2.44
CA THR A 175 -13.45 -24.00 -1.49
C THR A 175 -13.40 -22.87 -0.47
N SER A 176 -13.89 -23.14 0.75
CA SER A 176 -13.25 -22.52 1.92
C SER A 176 -11.75 -22.58 1.61
N LEU A 177 -11.07 -21.42 1.50
CA LEU A 177 -9.67 -21.36 1.08
C LEU A 177 -8.87 -22.38 1.87
N ALA A 178 -8.68 -23.56 1.27
CA ALA A 178 -7.71 -24.52 1.78
C ALA A 178 -6.37 -23.78 1.78
N PRO A 179 -5.51 -24.03 2.76
CA PRO A 179 -4.19 -23.39 2.86
C PRO A 179 -3.38 -23.44 1.56
N ASP A 180 -3.70 -24.38 0.68
CA ASP A 180 -3.02 -24.66 -0.60
C ASP A 180 -3.39 -23.70 -1.75
N HIS A 181 -4.38 -22.83 -1.57
CA HIS A 181 -4.78 -21.81 -2.55
C HIS A 181 -4.48 -20.36 -2.11
N ALA A 182 -3.72 -20.22 -1.03
CA ALA A 182 -3.28 -18.91 -0.58
C ALA A 182 -2.33 -18.26 -1.61
N PHE A 183 -2.39 -16.92 -1.73
CA PHE A 183 -1.44 -16.15 -2.55
C PHE A 183 0.00 -16.21 -2.01
N THR A 184 0.20 -16.97 -0.93
CA THR A 184 1.44 -16.97 -0.16
C THR A 184 1.72 -18.37 0.40
N HIS A 185 3.02 -18.72 0.50
CA HIS A 185 3.49 -19.99 1.06
C HIS A 185 4.48 -19.77 2.19
N GLY A 186 4.62 -20.81 3.03
CA GLY A 186 5.61 -20.89 4.11
C GLY A 186 5.16 -20.19 5.38
N ALA A 187 6.11 -19.88 6.24
CA ALA A 187 5.86 -19.16 7.47
C ALA A 187 5.59 -17.67 7.20
N TRP A 188 4.86 -17.05 8.14
CA TRP A 188 4.56 -15.64 8.08
C TRP A 188 5.22 -14.94 9.26
N ARG A 189 5.93 -13.86 8.95
CA ARG A 189 6.43 -12.95 9.98
C ARG A 189 5.48 -11.78 10.14
N SER A 190 5.08 -11.49 11.36
CA SER A 190 4.31 -10.29 11.70
C SER A 190 5.30 -9.24 12.19
N LEU A 191 5.41 -8.15 11.46
CA LEU A 191 6.42 -7.12 11.69
C LEU A 191 5.75 -5.76 11.88
N PRO A 192 6.11 -4.99 12.93
CA PRO A 192 5.80 -3.58 12.98
C PRO A 192 6.37 -2.90 11.74
N VAL A 193 5.64 -1.93 11.19
CA VAL A 193 6.10 -1.19 10.01
C VAL A 193 7.01 -0.06 10.47
N PRO A 194 8.28 0.00 10.03
CA PRO A 194 9.21 1.07 10.39
C PRO A 194 8.63 2.45 10.09
N PHE A 195 8.84 3.39 11.02
CA PHE A 195 8.32 4.77 10.99
C PHE A 195 6.80 4.92 11.17
N LEU A 196 6.07 3.81 11.34
CA LEU A 196 4.64 3.75 11.62
C LEU A 196 4.35 2.93 12.89
N GLU A 197 5.37 2.79 13.72
CA GLU A 197 5.25 2.23 15.08
C GLU A 197 4.66 3.30 15.99
N GLY A 198 3.53 2.99 16.59
CA GLY A 198 2.94 3.86 17.60
C GLY A 198 3.58 3.67 18.97
N HIS A 199 3.21 4.54 19.90
CA HIS A 199 3.67 4.42 21.28
C HIS A 199 3.06 3.19 21.97
N TRP A 200 3.92 2.31 22.42
CA TRP A 200 3.52 1.11 23.12
C TRP A 200 3.34 1.37 24.62
N SER A 201 2.15 1.03 25.16
CA SER A 201 1.90 1.05 26.60
C SER A 201 1.47 -0.35 27.04
N PRO A 202 2.26 -1.06 27.86
CA PRO A 202 1.95 -2.44 28.27
C PRO A 202 0.67 -2.54 29.10
N ASP A 203 0.30 -1.50 29.83
CA ASP A 203 -0.83 -1.48 30.76
C ASP A 203 -2.19 -1.26 30.06
N LYS A 204 -2.18 -1.00 28.76
CA LYS A 204 -3.42 -0.76 28.02
C LYS A 204 -3.94 -2.03 27.35
N LYS A 205 -5.25 -2.21 27.40
CA LYS A 205 -5.95 -3.21 26.61
C LYS A 205 -5.80 -2.94 25.12
N VAL A 206 -5.91 -3.96 24.30
CA VAL A 206 -5.70 -3.84 22.86
C VAL A 206 -7.01 -3.61 22.13
N GLU A 207 -7.01 -2.68 21.18
CA GLU A 207 -8.02 -2.51 20.14
C GLU A 207 -7.38 -2.79 18.78
N ILE A 208 -7.98 -3.67 17.98
CA ILE A 208 -7.52 -4.01 16.64
C ILE A 208 -8.38 -3.34 15.59
N VAL A 209 -7.73 -2.71 14.61
CA VAL A 209 -8.34 -2.30 13.35
C VAL A 209 -7.66 -3.08 12.23
N ALA A 210 -8.34 -4.07 11.68
CA ALA A 210 -7.80 -4.95 10.66
C ALA A 210 -8.44 -4.70 9.30
N SER A 211 -7.64 -4.30 8.31
CA SER A 211 -8.06 -4.42 6.92
C SER A 211 -7.91 -5.88 6.51
N ILE A 212 -8.98 -6.52 6.07
CA ILE A 212 -9.02 -7.94 5.74
C ILE A 212 -9.22 -8.17 4.25
N GLY A 213 -8.77 -9.32 3.74
CA GLY A 213 -8.92 -9.77 2.35
C GLY A 213 -9.32 -11.24 2.33
N PHE A 214 -8.87 -11.99 1.32
CA PHE A 214 -9.23 -13.40 1.18
C PHE A 214 -8.48 -14.36 2.12
N GLU A 215 -7.31 -14.00 2.63
CA GLU A 215 -6.48 -14.88 3.46
C GLU A 215 -6.90 -14.82 4.94
N THR A 216 -8.19 -15.09 5.21
CA THR A 216 -8.79 -14.95 6.56
C THR A 216 -8.25 -15.95 7.57
N PHE A 217 -7.82 -17.13 7.14
CA PHE A 217 -7.18 -18.11 8.03
C PHE A 217 -5.93 -17.52 8.73
N GLN A 218 -5.12 -16.79 7.97
CA GLN A 218 -3.93 -16.13 8.52
C GLN A 218 -4.31 -14.90 9.36
N ALA A 219 -5.35 -14.17 8.97
CA ALA A 219 -5.89 -13.06 9.74
C ALA A 219 -6.34 -13.52 11.13
N ARG A 220 -7.09 -14.63 11.21
CA ARG A 220 -7.56 -15.21 12.47
C ARG A 220 -6.41 -15.50 13.44
N LYS A 221 -5.34 -16.14 12.94
CA LYS A 221 -4.17 -16.46 13.78
C LYS A 221 -3.52 -15.21 14.36
N LEU A 222 -3.37 -14.18 13.54
CA LEU A 222 -2.74 -12.92 13.96
C LEU A 222 -3.62 -12.17 14.96
N ILE A 223 -4.93 -12.03 14.69
CA ILE A 223 -5.86 -11.32 15.57
C ILE A 223 -5.89 -11.97 16.96
N ARG A 224 -5.96 -13.30 17.03
CA ARG A 224 -5.94 -14.03 18.32
C ARG A 224 -4.66 -13.81 19.14
N LEU A 225 -3.52 -13.58 18.50
CA LEU A 225 -2.25 -13.33 19.22
C LEU A 225 -2.26 -12.02 20.03
N TYR A 226 -3.12 -11.07 19.69
CA TYR A 226 -3.19 -9.80 20.39
C TYR A 226 -4.15 -9.78 21.57
N GLU A 227 -4.98 -10.81 21.74
CA GLU A 227 -5.98 -10.91 22.83
C GLU A 227 -6.78 -9.60 22.99
N ALA A 228 -7.20 -9.03 21.85
CA ALA A 228 -7.82 -7.70 21.83
C ALA A 228 -9.23 -7.72 22.41
N GLU A 229 -9.60 -6.66 23.13
CA GLU A 229 -10.96 -6.47 23.66
C GLU A 229 -11.92 -5.89 22.63
N ARG A 230 -11.39 -5.13 21.68
CA ARG A 230 -12.18 -4.50 20.63
C ARG A 230 -11.59 -4.80 19.26
N HIS A 231 -12.49 -4.92 18.30
CA HIS A 231 -12.14 -5.24 16.94
C HIS A 231 -12.91 -4.34 15.98
N THR A 232 -12.26 -3.98 14.87
CA THR A 232 -12.91 -3.39 13.70
C THR A 232 -12.30 -4.07 12.47
N LEU A 233 -13.12 -4.79 11.72
CA LEU A 233 -12.72 -5.51 10.52
C LEU A 233 -13.16 -4.71 9.30
N ILE A 234 -12.20 -4.14 8.55
CA ILE A 234 -12.48 -3.38 7.32
C ILE A 234 -12.46 -4.35 6.14
N THR A 235 -13.63 -4.60 5.54
CA THR A 235 -13.77 -5.47 4.37
C THR A 235 -13.87 -4.66 3.08
N PRO A 236 -13.21 -5.09 1.97
CA PRO A 236 -13.24 -4.40 0.68
C PRO A 236 -14.59 -4.64 -0.03
N PHE A 237 -15.59 -3.82 0.30
CA PHE A 237 -16.90 -3.84 -0.30
C PHE A 237 -17.43 -2.41 -0.60
N PRO A 238 -17.83 -2.11 -1.88
CA PRO A 238 -17.69 -2.96 -3.06
C PRO A 238 -16.23 -3.28 -3.39
N GLY A 239 -16.03 -4.46 -3.98
CA GLY A 239 -14.73 -4.91 -4.47
C GLY A 239 -14.31 -4.24 -5.78
N PHE A 240 -13.13 -4.60 -6.32
CA PHE A 240 -12.73 -4.22 -7.68
C PHE A 240 -13.58 -4.89 -8.75
N THR A 241 -14.10 -6.07 -8.45
CA THR A 241 -15.22 -6.72 -9.16
C THR A 241 -16.31 -7.07 -8.17
N ALA A 242 -17.53 -7.35 -8.65
CA ALA A 242 -18.64 -7.75 -7.78
C ALA A 242 -18.29 -9.03 -7.02
N GLU A 243 -17.76 -10.02 -7.72
CA GLU A 243 -17.37 -11.32 -7.17
C GLU A 243 -16.30 -11.17 -6.07
N TYR A 244 -15.34 -10.26 -6.29
CA TYR A 244 -14.32 -9.94 -5.27
C TYR A 244 -14.96 -9.37 -4.01
N GLY A 245 -15.89 -8.43 -4.16
CA GLY A 245 -16.59 -7.81 -3.03
C GLY A 245 -17.42 -8.83 -2.25
N ASP A 246 -18.22 -9.60 -2.93
CA ASP A 246 -19.09 -10.64 -2.34
C ASP A 246 -18.28 -11.72 -1.61
N GLN A 247 -17.17 -12.16 -2.20
CA GLN A 247 -16.28 -13.11 -1.54
C GLN A 247 -15.65 -12.51 -0.28
N SER A 248 -15.14 -11.28 -0.38
CA SER A 248 -14.52 -10.59 0.77
C SER A 248 -15.51 -10.40 1.93
N GLU A 249 -16.77 -10.12 1.63
CA GLU A 249 -17.81 -10.00 2.65
C GLU A 249 -18.12 -11.35 3.30
N ARG A 250 -18.24 -12.43 2.52
CA ARG A 250 -18.44 -13.79 3.07
C ARG A 250 -17.28 -14.20 3.98
N GLU A 251 -16.04 -13.93 3.55
CA GLU A 251 -14.84 -14.23 4.35
C GLU A 251 -14.78 -13.39 5.64
N ALA A 252 -15.19 -12.11 5.58
CA ALA A 252 -15.25 -11.25 6.75
C ALA A 252 -16.23 -11.78 7.79
N LYS A 253 -17.43 -12.19 7.38
CA LYS A 253 -18.44 -12.80 8.24
C LYS A 253 -17.97 -14.12 8.84
N ALA A 254 -17.38 -14.99 8.03
CA ALA A 254 -16.82 -16.23 8.51
C ALA A 254 -15.68 -16.02 9.52
N LEU A 255 -14.84 -15.00 9.30
CA LEU A 255 -13.78 -14.63 10.24
C LEU A 255 -14.37 -14.11 11.57
N ALA A 256 -15.36 -13.19 11.50
CA ALA A 256 -16.03 -12.65 12.68
C ALA A 256 -16.65 -13.78 13.51
N ASN A 257 -17.41 -14.68 12.89
CA ASN A 257 -17.98 -15.86 13.56
C ASN A 257 -16.92 -16.75 14.23
N ASN A 258 -15.78 -16.95 13.57
CA ASN A 258 -14.66 -17.74 14.12
C ASN A 258 -13.92 -17.07 15.29
N LEU A 259 -14.12 -15.76 15.46
CA LEU A 259 -13.53 -14.94 16.53
C LEU A 259 -14.55 -14.57 17.60
N ASP A 260 -15.80 -15.06 17.49
CA ASP A 260 -16.94 -14.69 18.35
C ASP A 260 -17.21 -13.19 18.38
N LEU A 261 -17.06 -12.51 17.22
CA LEU A 261 -17.28 -11.08 17.07
C LEU A 261 -18.70 -10.78 16.56
N ASP A 262 -19.26 -9.62 16.96
CA ASP A 262 -20.52 -9.10 16.41
C ASP A 262 -20.32 -8.65 14.95
N GLU A 263 -21.30 -8.87 14.08
CA GLU A 263 -21.27 -8.37 12.69
C GLU A 263 -21.14 -6.83 12.61
N ARG A 264 -21.49 -6.08 13.65
CA ARG A 264 -21.28 -4.63 13.74
C ARG A 264 -19.81 -4.22 13.75
N GLU A 265 -18.91 -5.14 14.07
CA GLU A 265 -17.46 -4.92 14.01
C GLU A 265 -16.91 -5.02 12.58
N ILE A 266 -17.75 -5.45 11.62
CA ILE A 266 -17.42 -5.48 10.19
C ILE A 266 -17.84 -4.15 9.56
N VAL A 267 -16.86 -3.41 9.03
CA VAL A 267 -17.07 -2.14 8.34
C VAL A 267 -16.77 -2.30 6.86
N ARG A 268 -17.72 -1.97 6.01
CA ARG A 268 -17.54 -1.99 4.56
C ARG A 268 -16.78 -0.75 4.10
N CYS A 269 -15.77 -0.94 3.26
CA CYS A 269 -15.00 0.13 2.64
C CYS A 269 -14.68 -0.27 1.19
N PRO A 270 -14.94 0.58 0.18
CA PRO A 270 -14.64 0.22 -1.19
C PRO A 270 -13.15 -0.12 -1.38
N ALA A 271 -12.85 -1.15 -2.16
CA ALA A 271 -11.52 -1.77 -2.26
C ALA A 271 -10.36 -0.81 -2.64
N GLY A 272 -10.67 0.24 -3.43
CA GLY A 272 -9.70 1.25 -3.86
C GLY A 272 -9.65 2.52 -3.02
N GLU A 273 -10.51 2.68 -2.01
CA GLU A 273 -10.73 3.94 -1.29
C GLU A 273 -9.84 4.05 -0.05
N ALA A 274 -8.58 4.50 -0.25
CA ALA A 274 -7.64 4.71 0.85
C ALA A 274 -8.11 5.81 1.83
N LEU A 275 -8.73 6.88 1.30
CA LEU A 275 -9.24 7.97 2.14
C LEU A 275 -10.39 7.52 3.04
N ALA A 276 -11.29 6.70 2.51
CA ALA A 276 -12.37 6.11 3.30
C ALA A 276 -11.83 5.19 4.39
N ALA A 277 -10.85 4.33 4.05
CA ALA A 277 -10.19 3.46 5.02
C ALA A 277 -9.50 4.28 6.13
N ALA A 278 -8.77 5.35 5.78
CA ALA A 278 -8.15 6.24 6.77
C ALA A 278 -9.17 6.90 7.68
N SER A 279 -10.30 7.37 7.14
CA SER A 279 -11.37 7.99 7.93
C SER A 279 -11.98 7.00 8.91
N ILE A 280 -12.28 5.76 8.48
CA ILE A 280 -12.77 4.69 9.36
C ILE A 280 -11.82 4.47 10.53
N VAL A 281 -10.50 4.34 10.24
CA VAL A 281 -9.49 4.14 11.29
C VAL A 281 -9.49 5.30 12.26
N VAL A 282 -9.44 6.54 11.75
CA VAL A 282 -9.43 7.74 12.62
C VAL A 282 -10.69 7.82 13.48
N ASP A 283 -11.86 7.53 12.91
CA ASP A 283 -13.13 7.52 13.66
C ASP A 283 -13.15 6.47 14.78
N VAL A 284 -12.52 5.29 14.54
CA VAL A 284 -12.33 4.27 15.59
C VAL A 284 -11.44 4.81 16.70
N LEU A 285 -10.29 5.38 16.34
CA LEU A 285 -9.31 5.92 17.29
C LEU A 285 -9.87 7.14 18.07
N ASP A 286 -10.74 7.93 17.45
CA ASP A 286 -11.36 9.12 18.07
C ASP A 286 -12.52 8.76 19.02
N ARG A 287 -13.07 7.53 18.98
CA ARG A 287 -14.06 7.07 19.97
C ARG A 287 -13.53 7.10 21.40
N GLY A 288 -12.24 7.26 21.51
CA GLY A 288 -11.53 7.42 22.76
C GLY A 288 -11.50 6.12 23.56
N GLY A 289 -10.49 5.97 24.35
CA GLY A 289 -10.33 4.83 25.22
C GLY A 289 -8.90 4.74 25.70
N ARG A 290 -8.71 3.97 26.73
CA ARG A 290 -7.37 3.63 27.24
C ARG A 290 -6.84 2.41 26.52
N TYR A 291 -7.05 2.36 25.16
CA TYR A 291 -6.61 1.25 24.34
C TYR A 291 -5.25 1.52 23.72
N LYS A 292 -4.55 0.47 23.45
CA LYS A 292 -3.43 0.39 22.58
C LYS A 292 -3.95 -0.04 21.22
N ASN A 293 -3.83 0.82 20.25
CA ASN A 293 -4.42 0.62 18.94
C ASN A 293 -3.43 -0.05 18.00
N VAL A 294 -3.84 -1.18 17.41
CA VAL A 294 -3.04 -1.97 16.48
C VAL A 294 -3.74 -2.08 15.14
N GLY A 295 -3.08 -1.60 14.09
CA GLY A 295 -3.54 -1.73 12.71
C GLY A 295 -2.95 -2.97 12.04
N LEU A 296 -3.79 -3.84 11.45
CA LEU A 296 -3.35 -5.02 10.73
C LEU A 296 -3.61 -4.89 9.24
N CYS A 297 -2.54 -4.86 8.42
CA CYS A 297 -2.60 -4.67 6.97
C CYS A 297 -2.75 -6.00 6.23
N LEU A 298 -3.92 -6.64 6.29
CA LEU A 298 -4.18 -7.95 5.69
C LEU A 298 -5.01 -7.88 4.39
N GLY A 299 -5.71 -6.76 4.15
CA GLY A 299 -6.58 -6.52 3.01
C GLY A 299 -5.87 -5.95 1.77
N THR A 300 -6.59 -5.09 1.03
CA THR A 300 -6.09 -4.46 -0.20
C THR A 300 -4.95 -3.47 0.07
N LYS A 301 -4.13 -3.18 -0.96
CA LYS A 301 -3.09 -2.13 -0.86
C LYS A 301 -3.68 -0.74 -0.60
N PRO A 302 -4.78 -0.32 -1.26
CA PRO A 302 -5.44 0.94 -0.91
C PRO A 302 -5.85 1.04 0.56
N HIS A 303 -6.43 -0.01 1.13
CA HIS A 303 -6.73 -0.02 2.57
C HIS A 303 -5.46 0.06 3.42
N ALA A 304 -4.39 -0.64 3.04
CA ALA A 304 -3.10 -0.52 3.75
C ALA A 304 -2.54 0.90 3.69
N ILE A 305 -2.67 1.61 2.55
CA ILE A 305 -2.32 3.04 2.43
C ILE A 305 -3.16 3.86 3.42
N GLY A 306 -4.47 3.62 3.51
CA GLY A 306 -5.36 4.29 4.46
C GLY A 306 -4.95 4.09 5.93
N LEU A 307 -4.61 2.84 6.31
CA LEU A 307 -4.09 2.54 7.64
C LEU A 307 -2.76 3.27 7.90
N GLY A 308 -1.88 3.31 6.90
CA GLY A 308 -0.61 4.04 6.98
C GLY A 308 -0.81 5.55 7.13
N MET A 309 -1.79 6.15 6.44
CA MET A 309 -2.17 7.55 6.62
C MET A 309 -2.62 7.84 8.06
N ALA A 310 -3.44 6.96 8.63
CA ALA A 310 -3.86 7.08 10.03
C ALA A 310 -2.67 6.99 10.98
N ALA A 311 -1.73 6.06 10.76
CA ALA A 311 -0.54 5.90 11.59
C ALA A 311 0.39 7.12 11.53
N LEU A 312 0.50 7.80 10.39
CA LEU A 312 1.29 9.03 10.25
C LEU A 312 0.77 10.19 11.11
N ILE A 313 -0.52 10.25 11.41
CA ILE A 313 -1.15 11.34 12.16
C ILE A 313 -1.53 10.95 13.59
N ARG A 314 -1.48 9.67 13.93
CA ARG A 314 -1.88 9.10 15.22
C ARG A 314 -0.73 8.33 15.86
N PRO A 315 0.06 8.97 16.73
CA PRO A 315 1.20 8.32 17.39
C PRO A 315 0.80 7.21 18.38
N ASP A 316 -0.49 7.06 18.67
CA ASP A 316 -1.06 6.00 19.49
C ASP A 316 -1.55 4.78 18.67
N PHE A 317 -1.26 4.74 17.36
CA PHE A 317 -1.63 3.66 16.44
C PHE A 317 -0.39 2.97 15.86
N THR A 318 -0.19 1.71 16.23
CA THR A 318 0.90 0.88 15.72
C THR A 318 0.47 0.09 14.52
N LEU A 319 1.18 0.21 13.41
CA LEU A 319 0.87 -0.53 12.20
C LEU A 319 1.70 -1.81 12.10
N VAL A 320 1.04 -2.94 11.86
CA VAL A 320 1.66 -4.25 11.72
C VAL A 320 1.31 -4.83 10.36
N CYS A 321 2.31 -5.34 9.68
CA CYS A 321 2.16 -6.00 8.40
C CYS A 321 2.66 -7.45 8.48
N ARG A 322 2.03 -8.34 7.73
CA ARG A 322 2.52 -9.70 7.56
C ARG A 322 3.36 -9.81 6.30
N LEU A 323 4.49 -10.43 6.43
CA LEU A 323 5.38 -10.75 5.34
C LEU A 323 5.50 -12.28 5.24
N PRO A 324 5.08 -12.91 4.14
CA PRO A 324 5.24 -14.34 3.92
C PRO A 324 6.66 -14.67 3.53
N ASP A 325 7.06 -15.92 3.69
CA ASP A 325 8.35 -16.41 3.20
C ASP A 325 8.39 -16.36 1.67
N ARG A 326 7.28 -16.71 1.02
CA ARG A 326 7.15 -16.71 -0.45
C ARG A 326 5.78 -16.24 -0.90
N TYR A 327 5.74 -15.57 -2.04
CA TYR A 327 4.50 -15.31 -2.77
C TYR A 327 4.28 -16.37 -3.84
N VAL A 328 3.02 -16.77 -4.07
CA VAL A 328 2.65 -17.65 -5.19
C VAL A 328 2.66 -16.85 -6.48
N GLU A 329 3.29 -17.36 -7.52
CA GLU A 329 3.29 -16.74 -8.84
C GLU A 329 1.92 -16.91 -9.52
N THR A 330 0.93 -16.16 -9.04
CA THR A 330 -0.41 -16.10 -9.64
C THR A 330 -0.55 -14.82 -10.44
N GLU A 331 -1.01 -14.93 -11.68
CA GLU A 331 -1.26 -13.77 -12.54
C GLU A 331 -2.53 -13.05 -12.12
N THR A 332 -2.43 -11.75 -11.90
CA THR A 332 -3.59 -10.88 -11.68
C THR A 332 -3.64 -9.87 -12.83
N PRO A 333 -4.56 -10.04 -13.80
CA PRO A 333 -4.68 -9.10 -14.92
C PRO A 333 -5.02 -7.70 -14.43
N ALA A 334 -4.50 -6.67 -15.11
CA ALA A 334 -4.90 -5.30 -14.86
C ALA A 334 -6.37 -5.08 -15.26
N SER A 335 -7.09 -4.24 -14.52
CA SER A 335 -8.47 -3.88 -14.83
C SER A 335 -8.58 -2.81 -15.92
N GLY A 336 -7.48 -2.11 -16.24
CA GLY A 336 -7.45 -0.94 -17.09
C GLY A 336 -7.66 0.37 -16.32
N PHE A 337 -7.64 0.34 -14.99
CA PHE A 337 -7.70 1.53 -14.14
C PHE A 337 -6.45 1.67 -13.28
N ILE A 338 -6.05 2.91 -13.03
CA ILE A 338 -4.97 3.27 -12.12
C ILE A 338 -5.52 4.16 -11.02
N TRP A 339 -5.18 3.79 -9.79
CA TRP A 339 -5.35 4.65 -8.64
C TRP A 339 -4.10 5.44 -8.38
N THR A 340 -4.27 6.72 -8.08
CA THR A 340 -3.22 7.64 -7.67
C THR A 340 -3.53 8.13 -6.28
N TYR A 341 -2.57 7.98 -5.36
CA TYR A 341 -2.62 8.52 -4.00
C TYR A 341 -1.44 9.46 -3.85
N GLU A 342 -1.69 10.76 -3.85
CA GLU A 342 -0.66 11.79 -3.66
C GLU A 342 -0.69 12.31 -2.23
N LEU A 343 0.37 12.00 -1.48
CA LEU A 343 0.55 12.39 -0.08
C LEU A 343 1.54 13.53 0.01
N ARG A 344 1.19 14.59 0.72
CA ARG A 344 2.03 15.77 0.93
C ARG A 344 2.18 16.09 2.40
N ASP A 345 3.41 16.31 2.83
CA ASP A 345 3.70 16.84 4.15
C ASP A 345 3.64 18.38 4.12
N LEU A 346 2.59 18.93 4.70
CA LEU A 346 2.37 20.39 4.73
C LEU A 346 3.34 21.09 5.68
N SER A 347 3.97 20.41 6.63
CA SER A 347 4.95 21.01 7.56
C SER A 347 6.22 21.48 6.83
N ILE A 348 6.62 20.77 5.77
CA ILE A 348 7.77 21.13 4.94
C ILE A 348 7.53 22.43 4.18
N ALA A 349 6.30 22.65 3.69
CA ALA A 349 5.93 23.89 3.00
C ALA A 349 5.97 25.11 3.91
N ILE A 350 5.61 24.96 5.19
CA ILE A 350 5.60 26.05 6.18
C ILE A 350 7.05 26.44 6.59
N GLY A 351 7.94 25.47 6.73
CA GLY A 351 9.36 25.72 7.05
C GLY A 351 10.12 26.52 5.99
N ALA A 352 9.75 26.36 4.69
CA ALA A 352 10.39 27.11 3.60
C ALA A 352 10.00 28.58 3.56
N VAL A 353 8.85 28.97 4.12
CA VAL A 353 8.38 30.37 4.19
C VAL A 353 8.96 31.08 5.41
N GLY A 354 9.21 30.35 6.49
CA GLY A 354 9.73 30.93 7.77
C GLY A 354 11.18 31.40 7.71
N ASN A 355 12.01 30.85 6.82
CA ASN A 355 13.44 31.18 6.72
C ASN A 355 13.75 32.38 5.81
N LYS A 356 12.75 33.07 5.24
CA LYS A 356 12.96 34.27 4.43
C LYS A 356 12.80 35.60 5.18
N LYS A 357 12.75 35.59 6.51
CA LYS A 357 12.75 36.83 7.31
C LYS A 357 13.79 36.75 8.42
N LYS A 358 15.03 37.09 8.08
CA LYS A 358 15.91 37.92 8.92
C LYS A 358 16.85 38.68 7.98
N PRO A 359 16.85 40.01 8.01
CA PRO A 359 17.81 40.83 7.29
C PRO A 359 19.20 40.71 7.95
#